data_fa92169a896fd38a3274b664dc41c39c
#
_entry.id   fa92169a896fd38a3274b664dc41c39c
#
_cell.length_a   1.000
_cell.length_b   1.000
_cell.length_c   1.000
_cell.angle_alpha   90.00
_cell.angle_beta   90.00
_cell.angle_gamma   90.00
#
_symmetry.space_group_name_H-M   'P 1'
#
loop_
_entity.id
_entity.type
_entity.pdbx_description
1 polymer ?
#
loop_
_entity_poly.entity_id
_entity_poly.type
_entity_poly.pdbx_seq_one_letter_code
_entity_poly.pdbx_strand_id
1 'polypeptide(L)'
;MEQIGKRLRALREGIRLTQVQMAQILGVQQSRINRFETGQSTPSPEVFLKYADYFDVSMDYLYCRTDEPRGKLYDYQPERLKGKNIQNQELRDFIEMCFDPQAPVN
;
A
#
# COMPACT_ATOMS: atom_id res chain seq x y z
N MET A 1 2.99 16.59 -9.73
CA MET A 1 2.00 15.94 -8.85
C MET A 1 0.75 15.42 -9.56
N GLU A 2 0.57 15.76 -10.82
CA GLU A 2 -0.57 15.23 -11.57
C GLU A 2 -0.59 13.72 -11.67
N GLN A 3 0.57 13.11 -11.87
CA GLN A 3 0.64 11.65 -12.00
C GLN A 3 0.24 10.95 -10.71
N ILE A 4 0.66 11.53 -9.57
CA ILE A 4 0.28 10.98 -8.27
C ILE A 4 -1.22 11.09 -8.09
N GLY A 5 -1.79 12.24 -8.40
CA GLY A 5 -3.23 12.45 -8.30
C GLY A 5 -4.02 11.47 -9.15
N LYS A 6 -3.59 11.24 -10.38
CA LYS A 6 -4.24 10.28 -11.26
C LYS A 6 -4.18 8.87 -10.70
N ARG A 7 -3.06 8.50 -10.08
CA ARG A 7 -2.93 7.18 -9.48
C ARG A 7 -3.84 7.00 -8.27
N LEU A 8 -3.91 8.03 -7.41
CA LEU A 8 -4.82 7.99 -6.27
C LEU A 8 -6.26 7.86 -6.71
N ARG A 9 -6.63 8.60 -7.76
CA ARG A 9 -7.98 8.50 -8.31
C ARG A 9 -8.24 7.12 -8.90
N ALA A 10 -7.29 6.57 -9.63
CA ALA A 10 -7.44 5.24 -10.22
C ALA A 10 -7.65 4.17 -9.15
N LEU A 11 -6.92 4.25 -8.04
CA LEU A 11 -7.10 3.32 -6.93
C LEU A 11 -8.50 3.42 -6.36
N ARG A 12 -8.97 4.64 -6.13
CA ARG A 12 -10.29 4.86 -5.59
C ARG A 12 -11.37 4.33 -6.52
N GLU A 13 -11.29 4.70 -7.79
CA GLU A 13 -12.29 4.30 -8.78
C GLU A 13 -12.25 2.80 -9.06
N GLY A 14 -11.09 2.19 -8.91
CA GLY A 14 -10.94 0.76 -9.12
C GLY A 14 -11.78 -0.10 -8.19
N ILE A 15 -12.10 0.41 -7.01
CA ILE A 15 -13.00 -0.29 -6.08
C ILE A 15 -14.32 0.47 -5.91
N ARG A 16 -14.62 1.37 -6.84
CA ARG A 16 -15.90 2.07 -6.95
C ARG A 16 -16.25 2.91 -5.73
N LEU A 17 -15.26 3.52 -5.11
CA LEU A 17 -15.48 4.46 -4.02
C LEU A 17 -15.68 5.86 -4.57
N THR A 18 -16.60 6.61 -3.95
CA THR A 18 -16.74 8.03 -4.22
C THR A 18 -15.68 8.81 -3.46
N GLN A 19 -15.47 10.07 -3.84
CA GLN A 19 -14.55 10.93 -3.08
C GLN A 19 -15.02 11.11 -1.64
N VAL A 20 -16.33 11.17 -1.43
CA VAL A 20 -16.89 11.30 -0.07
C VAL A 20 -16.55 10.06 0.76
N GLN A 21 -16.73 8.87 0.18
CA GLN A 21 -16.40 7.63 0.88
C GLN A 21 -14.91 7.55 1.19
N MET A 22 -14.07 7.92 0.23
CA MET A 22 -12.64 7.91 0.44
C MET A 22 -12.24 8.89 1.54
N ALA A 23 -12.86 10.04 1.57
CA ALA A 23 -12.62 11.05 2.61
C ALA A 23 -12.97 10.50 3.99
N GLN A 24 -14.07 9.78 4.12
CA GLN A 24 -14.45 9.16 5.38
C GLN A 24 -13.44 8.11 5.82
N ILE A 25 -12.97 7.31 4.89
CA ILE A 25 -11.99 6.26 5.19
C ILE A 25 -10.68 6.87 5.68
N LEU A 26 -10.23 7.93 5.02
CA LEU A 26 -8.96 8.58 5.36
C LEU A 26 -9.06 9.58 6.49
N GLY A 27 -10.27 9.96 6.89
CA GLY A 27 -10.46 10.94 7.94
C GLY A 27 -10.11 12.36 7.51
N VAL A 28 -10.34 12.69 6.25
CA VAL A 28 -10.08 14.04 5.72
C VAL A 28 -11.35 14.55 5.05
N GLN A 29 -11.36 15.83 4.69
CA GLN A 29 -12.50 16.41 4.00
C GLN A 29 -12.50 16.01 2.52
N GLN A 30 -13.69 15.89 1.95
CA GLN A 30 -13.86 15.51 0.55
C GLN A 30 -13.14 16.48 -0.39
N SER A 31 -13.16 17.76 -0.08
CA SER A 31 -12.49 18.76 -0.90
C SER A 31 -10.99 18.51 -0.99
N ARG A 32 -10.39 17.95 0.05
CA ARG A 32 -8.97 17.59 0.02
C ARG A 32 -8.71 16.42 -0.91
N ILE A 33 -9.60 15.43 -0.90
CA ILE A 33 -9.49 14.29 -1.83
C ILE A 33 -9.49 14.82 -3.26
N ASN A 34 -10.41 15.73 -3.58
CA ASN A 34 -10.47 16.28 -4.91
C ASN A 34 -9.16 17.01 -5.30
N ARG A 35 -8.59 17.76 -4.39
CA ARG A 35 -7.33 18.47 -4.66
C ARG A 35 -6.17 17.51 -4.86
N PHE A 36 -6.13 16.43 -4.10
CA PHE A 36 -5.11 15.40 -4.29
C PHE A 36 -5.22 14.79 -5.69
N GLU A 37 -6.43 14.46 -6.10
CA GLU A 37 -6.66 13.78 -7.37
C GLU A 37 -6.46 14.68 -8.58
N THR A 38 -6.67 15.96 -8.41
CA THR A 38 -6.46 16.93 -9.50
C THR A 38 -5.04 17.50 -9.54
N GLY A 39 -4.21 17.14 -8.58
CA GLY A 39 -2.83 17.62 -8.52
C GLY A 39 -2.68 18.99 -7.90
N GLN A 40 -3.74 19.55 -7.33
CA GLN A 40 -3.68 20.87 -6.70
C GLN A 40 -2.94 20.85 -5.39
N SER A 41 -2.95 19.73 -4.69
CA SER A 41 -2.19 19.56 -3.46
C SER A 41 -1.69 18.14 -3.35
N THR A 42 -0.76 17.93 -2.43
CA THR A 42 -0.15 16.63 -2.19
C THR A 42 -0.56 16.15 -0.81
N PRO A 43 -0.97 14.88 -0.66
CA PRO A 43 -1.25 14.35 0.66
C PRO A 43 -0.04 14.45 1.57
N SER A 44 -0.28 14.64 2.87
CA SER A 44 0.77 14.55 3.87
C SER A 44 1.31 13.12 3.95
N PRO A 45 2.51 12.91 4.53
CA PRO A 45 3.01 11.54 4.70
C PRO A 45 2.04 10.63 5.43
N GLU A 46 1.32 11.14 6.42
CA GLU A 46 0.33 10.35 7.14
C GLU A 46 -0.81 9.90 6.24
N VAL A 47 -1.29 10.79 5.38
CA VAL A 47 -2.37 10.45 4.46
C VAL A 47 -1.89 9.48 3.41
N PHE A 48 -0.66 9.64 2.90
CA PHE A 48 -0.07 8.68 1.99
C PHE A 48 0.01 7.29 2.61
N LEU A 49 0.40 7.20 3.89
CA LEU A 49 0.43 5.92 4.58
C LEU A 49 -0.95 5.30 4.67
N LYS A 50 -1.97 6.11 4.92
CA LYS A 50 -3.35 5.59 4.95
C LYS A 50 -3.78 5.05 3.60
N TYR A 51 -3.42 5.72 2.51
CA TYR A 51 -3.67 5.19 1.17
C TYR A 51 -2.95 3.87 0.96
N ALA A 52 -1.66 3.83 1.30
CA ALA A 52 -0.85 2.64 1.12
C ALA A 52 -1.42 1.45 1.89
N ASP A 53 -1.81 1.68 3.13
CA ASP A 53 -2.35 0.62 3.97
C ASP A 53 -3.74 0.18 3.52
N TYR A 54 -4.58 1.13 3.14
CA TYR A 54 -5.94 0.78 2.74
C TYR A 54 -5.97 -0.03 1.45
N PHE A 55 -5.17 0.37 0.46
CA PHE A 55 -5.13 -0.31 -0.83
C PHE A 55 -4.07 -1.41 -0.88
N ASP A 56 -3.29 -1.56 0.16
CA ASP A 56 -2.16 -2.49 0.22
C ASP A 56 -1.24 -2.32 -0.98
N VAL A 57 -0.80 -1.10 -1.19
CA VAL A 57 0.16 -0.78 -2.24
C VAL A 57 1.40 -0.16 -1.62
N SER A 58 2.50 -0.20 -2.36
CA SER A 58 3.76 0.39 -1.88
C SER A 58 3.72 1.91 -2.03
N MET A 59 4.54 2.59 -1.25
CA MET A 59 4.72 4.03 -1.41
C MET A 59 5.34 4.37 -2.76
N ASP A 60 6.22 3.51 -3.26
CA ASP A 60 6.79 3.71 -4.58
C ASP A 60 5.71 3.71 -5.67
N TYR A 61 4.72 2.84 -5.52
CA TYR A 61 3.60 2.82 -6.45
C TYR A 61 2.79 4.11 -6.38
N LEU A 62 2.51 4.59 -5.15
CA LEU A 62 1.77 5.83 -4.97
C LEU A 62 2.51 7.03 -5.55
N TYR A 63 3.83 7.05 -5.44
CA TYR A 63 4.66 8.11 -6.00
C TYR A 63 4.95 7.94 -7.47
N CYS A 64 4.38 6.93 -8.12
CA CYS A 64 4.56 6.64 -9.54
C CYS A 64 6.01 6.32 -9.91
N ARG A 65 6.78 5.78 -8.97
CA ARG A 65 8.14 5.34 -9.21
C ARG A 65 8.18 3.94 -9.80
N THR A 66 7.09 3.21 -9.68
CA THR A 66 6.93 1.88 -10.22
C THR A 66 5.49 1.68 -10.63
N ASP A 67 5.26 0.78 -11.58
CA ASP A 67 3.91 0.35 -11.95
C ASP A 67 3.49 -0.93 -11.23
N GLU A 68 4.36 -1.44 -10.36
CA GLU A 68 4.08 -2.62 -9.55
C GLU A 68 3.40 -2.20 -8.25
N PRO A 69 2.14 -2.56 -8.03
CA PRO A 69 1.42 -2.09 -6.85
C PRO A 69 1.72 -2.85 -5.56
N ARG A 70 2.79 -3.59 -5.49
CA ARG A 70 3.08 -4.48 -4.37
C ARG A 70 3.09 -3.79 -3.03
N GLY A 71 2.10 -4.10 -2.21
CA GLY A 71 2.09 -3.69 -0.83
C GLY A 71 2.90 -4.66 0.03
N LYS A 72 2.99 -4.34 1.33
CA LYS A 72 3.76 -5.15 2.25
C LYS A 72 3.21 -6.56 2.43
N LEU A 73 1.90 -6.73 2.23
CA LEU A 73 1.29 -8.06 2.33
C LEU A 73 1.53 -8.88 1.09
N TYR A 74 1.59 -8.21 -0.06
CA TYR A 74 1.82 -8.88 -1.32
C TYR A 74 3.27 -9.32 -1.45
N ASP A 75 4.21 -8.46 -1.10
CA ASP A 75 5.63 -8.68 -1.32
C ASP A 75 6.30 -9.19 -0.06
N TYR A 76 5.67 -10.13 0.59
CA TYR A 76 6.17 -10.63 1.85
C TYR A 76 7.32 -11.61 1.69
N GLN A 77 7.37 -12.34 0.59
CA GLN A 77 8.43 -13.32 0.37
C GLN A 77 9.76 -12.64 0.12
N PRO A 78 10.79 -12.92 0.93
CA PRO A 78 12.12 -12.41 0.64
C PRO A 78 12.57 -12.86 -0.74
N GLU A 79 13.26 -11.97 -1.44
CA GLU A 79 13.74 -12.23 -2.80
C GLU A 79 14.55 -13.52 -2.87
N ARG A 80 15.36 -13.76 -1.85
CA ARG A 80 16.22 -14.96 -1.80
C ARG A 80 15.44 -16.27 -1.80
N LEU A 81 14.15 -16.23 -1.46
CA LEU A 81 13.31 -17.41 -1.45
C LEU A 81 12.51 -17.58 -2.72
N LYS A 82 12.47 -16.57 -3.55
CA LYS A 82 11.77 -16.67 -4.83
C LYS A 82 12.54 -17.59 -5.76
N GLY A 83 11.83 -18.46 -6.43
CA GLY A 83 12.42 -19.37 -7.37
C GLY A 83 13.05 -20.61 -6.72
N LYS A 84 13.12 -20.66 -5.42
CA LYS A 84 13.54 -21.86 -4.72
C LYS A 84 12.34 -22.74 -4.50
N ASN A 85 12.58 -24.04 -4.38
CA ASN A 85 11.54 -24.95 -3.96
C ASN A 85 11.29 -24.70 -2.47
N ILE A 86 10.25 -23.97 -2.18
CA ILE A 86 10.00 -23.46 -0.84
C ILE A 86 9.25 -24.48 0.02
N GLN A 87 9.48 -25.71 -0.18
CA GLN A 87 8.93 -26.73 0.69
C GLN A 87 9.90 -27.04 1.83
N ASN A 88 10.91 -26.23 1.96
CA ASN A 88 11.91 -26.48 2.96
C ASN A 88 11.52 -25.85 4.29
N GLN A 89 12.18 -26.33 5.30
CA GLN A 89 11.97 -25.86 6.66
C GLN A 89 12.36 -24.39 6.84
N GLU A 90 13.27 -23.91 6.01
CA GLU A 90 13.71 -22.53 6.07
C GLU A 90 12.56 -21.53 5.92
N LEU A 91 11.71 -21.74 4.94
CA LEU A 91 10.58 -20.85 4.73
C LEU A 91 9.60 -20.92 5.88
N ARG A 92 9.33 -22.11 6.34
CA ARG A 92 8.42 -22.30 7.47
C ARG A 92 8.94 -21.59 8.70
N ASP A 93 10.21 -21.76 8.99
CA ASP A 93 10.84 -21.12 10.14
C ASP A 93 10.79 -19.59 10.01
N PHE A 94 11.02 -19.08 8.81
CA PHE A 94 10.97 -17.65 8.56
C PHE A 94 9.57 -17.11 8.79
N ILE A 95 8.56 -17.78 8.26
CA ILE A 95 7.17 -17.34 8.39
C ILE A 95 6.75 -17.37 9.85
N GLU A 96 7.04 -18.46 10.55
CA GLU A 96 6.70 -18.60 11.97
C GLU A 96 7.35 -17.50 12.80
N MET A 97 8.62 -17.23 12.54
CA MET A 97 9.34 -16.21 13.27
C MET A 97 8.71 -14.82 13.08
N CYS A 98 8.18 -14.54 11.89
CA CYS A 98 7.61 -13.25 11.60
C CYS A 98 6.19 -13.07 12.11
N PHE A 99 5.41 -14.14 12.17
CA PHE A 99 3.98 -14.05 12.47
C PHE A 99 3.58 -14.63 13.81
N ASP A 100 4.45 -15.38 14.45
CA ASP A 100 4.12 -15.97 15.74
C ASP A 100 4.38 -14.96 16.85
N PRO A 101 3.34 -14.46 17.52
CA PRO A 101 3.54 -13.49 18.59
C PRO A 101 4.24 -14.12 19.81
N GLN A 102 4.31 -15.43 19.87
CA GLN A 102 5.01 -16.15 20.93
C GLN A 102 6.48 -16.39 20.58
N ALA A 103 6.86 -16.15 19.36
CA ALA A 103 8.24 -16.40 18.95
C ALA A 103 9.18 -15.45 19.68
N PRO A 104 10.33 -15.94 20.12
CA PRO A 104 11.32 -15.06 20.73
C PRO A 104 11.77 -14.04 19.73
N VAL A 105 11.76 -12.79 20.15
CA VAL A 105 12.20 -11.69 19.28
C VAL A 105 13.71 -11.63 19.41
N ASN A 106 14.38 -12.41 18.63
CA ASN A 106 15.83 -12.43 18.67
C ASN A 106 16.40 -11.96 17.38
#